data_7f8d587ab9ff9210db04402989d93101
#
_entry.id   7f8d587ab9ff9210db04402989d93101
#
_cell.length_a   1.000
_cell.length_b   1.000
_cell.length_c   1.000
_cell.angle_alpha   90.00
_cell.angle_beta   90.00
_cell.angle_gamma   90.00
#
_symmetry.space_group_name_H-M   'P 1'
#
loop_
_entity.id
_entity.type
_entity.pdbx_description
1 polymer ?
#
loop_
_entity_poly.entity_id
_entity_poly.type
_entity_poly.pdbx_seq_one_letter_code
_entity_poly.pdbx_strand_id
1 'polypeptide(L)'
;MTLTHDPKEPTPDSEEYKLFEPPSNKTLGGKNFDELENWDDDSKFYKDMVEYHDKIIGRIIAKLEDLNLREDTLIIYAGDNGTTRGIVSMMGDKEVIGGKGLTSDTGTHVPLICNWPGTIPESTIKDDLIDASDFLPTMTEAAKISLDQEYIVDGKSFFPQITGQDGNSRDWIYFYFDPNSPRVLRPVVEFVRDKEWKLYSDDKLSLIHI
;
A
#
# COMPACT_ATOMS: atom_id res chain seq x y z
N MET A 1 8.52 -11.36 11.87
CA MET A 1 8.96 -10.07 11.26
C MET A 1 7.88 -9.62 10.29
N THR A 2 7.40 -8.40 10.40
CA THR A 2 6.44 -7.80 9.46
C THR A 2 7.26 -6.91 8.52
N LEU A 3 7.39 -7.32 7.26
CA LEU A 3 8.22 -6.59 6.30
C LEU A 3 7.65 -5.20 6.02
N THR A 4 8.57 -4.25 5.89
CA THR A 4 8.31 -2.82 5.64
C THR A 4 7.44 -2.12 6.70
N HIS A 5 7.38 -2.68 7.90
CA HIS A 5 6.64 -2.16 9.05
C HIS A 5 7.55 -2.04 10.28
N ASP A 6 7.20 -1.15 11.21
CA ASP A 6 7.90 -1.06 12.51
C ASP A 6 7.66 -2.30 13.37
N PRO A 7 8.64 -2.72 14.16
CA PRO A 7 9.99 -2.17 14.23
C PRO A 7 10.82 -2.51 13.00
N LYS A 8 11.71 -1.60 12.59
CA LYS A 8 12.66 -1.86 11.51
C LYS A 8 13.79 -2.70 12.03
N GLU A 9 13.98 -3.84 11.41
CA GLU A 9 14.89 -4.88 11.85
C GLU A 9 15.71 -5.39 10.66
N PRO A 10 16.96 -5.85 10.90
CA PRO A 10 17.74 -6.46 9.84
C PRO A 10 17.02 -7.68 9.28
N THR A 11 17.12 -7.90 7.98
CA THR A 11 16.53 -9.04 7.30
C THR A 11 17.45 -10.25 7.31
N PRO A 12 16.95 -11.47 7.04
CA PRO A 12 17.81 -12.65 6.93
C PRO A 12 18.93 -12.56 5.90
N ASP A 13 18.87 -11.60 4.99
CA ASP A 13 19.90 -11.35 3.98
C ASP A 13 20.97 -10.34 4.44
N SER A 14 20.72 -9.59 5.51
CA SER A 14 21.69 -8.64 6.04
C SER A 14 22.71 -9.33 6.97
N GLU A 15 23.93 -8.84 6.99
CA GLU A 15 24.97 -9.40 7.88
C GLU A 15 24.65 -9.12 9.35
N GLU A 16 23.99 -8.02 9.65
CA GLU A 16 23.55 -7.64 10.99
C GLU A 16 22.51 -8.59 11.56
N TYR A 17 21.76 -9.33 10.73
CA TYR A 17 20.75 -10.28 11.19
C TYR A 17 21.28 -11.34 12.14
N LYS A 18 22.51 -11.80 11.93
CA LYS A 18 23.16 -12.82 12.77
C LYS A 18 23.54 -12.30 14.15
N LEU A 19 23.69 -10.98 14.28
CA LEU A 19 24.06 -10.29 15.49
C LEU A 19 22.84 -9.66 16.18
N PHE A 20 21.69 -9.69 15.53
CA PHE A 20 20.48 -9.08 16.04
C PHE A 20 19.83 -9.98 17.07
N GLU A 21 19.88 -9.58 18.32
CA GLU A 21 19.11 -10.16 19.40
C GLU A 21 17.82 -9.33 19.59
N PRO A 22 16.65 -9.86 19.17
CA PRO A 22 15.40 -9.15 19.42
C PRO A 22 15.24 -8.98 20.95
N PRO A 23 14.83 -7.79 21.41
CA PRO A 23 14.65 -7.56 22.85
C PRO A 23 13.75 -8.62 23.46
N SER A 24 14.27 -9.35 24.43
CA SER A 24 13.68 -10.56 25.02
C SER A 24 12.30 -10.39 25.66
N ASN A 25 11.78 -9.16 25.72
CA ASN A 25 10.57 -8.79 26.45
C ASN A 25 9.50 -8.15 25.55
N LYS A 26 9.65 -8.14 24.23
CA LYS A 26 8.66 -7.55 23.34
C LYS A 26 7.68 -8.61 22.83
N THR A 27 6.72 -8.93 23.65
CA THR A 27 5.46 -9.45 23.17
C THR A 27 4.64 -8.28 22.60
N LEU A 28 4.19 -8.42 21.38
CA LEU A 28 3.20 -7.55 20.72
C LEU A 28 1.88 -7.56 21.52
N GLY A 29 1.80 -6.88 22.60
CA GLY A 29 0.59 -6.84 23.41
C GLY A 29 0.83 -6.61 24.88
N GLY A 30 1.27 -5.41 25.26
CA GLY A 30 1.18 -5.03 26.65
C GLY A 30 2.32 -4.27 27.27
N LYS A 31 3.16 -3.57 26.50
CA LYS A 31 4.18 -2.71 27.08
C LYS A 31 3.98 -1.23 26.76
N ASN A 32 4.39 -0.41 27.73
CA ASN A 32 4.37 1.03 27.68
C ASN A 32 5.03 1.53 26.40
N PHE A 33 4.31 2.34 25.63
CA PHE A 33 4.86 3.07 24.49
C PHE A 33 6.05 3.96 24.88
N ASP A 34 6.17 4.33 26.15
CA ASP A 34 7.29 5.10 26.69
C ASP A 34 8.62 4.33 26.68
N GLU A 35 8.59 2.99 26.67
CA GLU A 35 9.79 2.16 26.51
C GLU A 35 10.19 1.97 25.03
N LEU A 36 9.33 2.35 24.09
CA LEU A 36 9.60 2.31 22.65
C LEU A 36 10.38 3.55 22.18
N GLU A 37 10.42 4.63 22.96
CA GLU A 37 11.21 5.83 22.65
C GLU A 37 12.73 5.59 22.62
N ASN A 38 13.20 4.51 23.25
CA ASN A 38 14.62 4.13 23.25
C ASN A 38 14.95 2.95 22.34
N TRP A 39 14.01 2.56 21.47
CA TRP A 39 14.35 1.66 20.40
C TRP A 39 14.94 2.49 19.28
N ASP A 40 16.23 2.30 19.04
CA ASP A 40 16.88 2.77 17.82
C ASP A 40 16.15 2.14 16.63
N ASP A 41 15.09 2.83 16.21
CA ASP A 41 14.37 2.56 14.97
C ASP A 41 15.31 2.93 13.83
N ASP A 42 16.21 2.01 13.54
CA ASP A 42 17.30 2.25 12.62
C ASP A 42 16.72 2.24 11.19
N SER A 43 16.37 3.42 10.72
CA SER A 43 15.82 3.63 9.39
C SER A 43 16.67 3.02 8.26
N LYS A 44 17.96 2.70 8.55
CA LYS A 44 18.84 2.01 7.59
C LYS A 44 18.29 0.63 7.21
N PHE A 45 17.63 -0.07 8.13
CA PHE A 45 17.04 -1.37 7.85
C PHE A 45 15.77 -1.31 6.99
N TYR A 46 15.19 -0.13 6.81
CA TYR A 46 14.02 0.01 5.96
C TYR A 46 14.31 -0.40 4.50
N LYS A 47 15.46 0.02 3.99
CA LYS A 47 15.92 -0.37 2.65
C LYS A 47 16.07 -1.89 2.54
N ASP A 48 16.76 -2.52 3.50
CA ASP A 48 16.94 -3.97 3.55
C ASP A 48 15.58 -4.70 3.57
N MET A 49 14.62 -4.17 4.34
CA MET A 49 13.28 -4.75 4.41
C MET A 49 12.53 -4.64 3.08
N VAL A 50 12.68 -3.54 2.35
CA VAL A 50 12.09 -3.37 1.00
C VAL A 50 12.72 -4.35 0.01
N GLU A 51 14.04 -4.45 -0.01
CA GLU A 51 14.78 -5.36 -0.90
C GLU A 51 14.44 -6.83 -0.59
N TYR A 52 14.34 -7.18 0.67
CA TYR A 52 13.94 -8.54 1.08
C TYR A 52 12.48 -8.84 0.75
N HIS A 53 11.59 -7.86 0.85
CA HIS A 53 10.20 -7.98 0.42
C HIS A 53 10.10 -8.26 -1.08
N ASP A 54 10.81 -7.50 -1.91
CA ASP A 54 10.90 -7.71 -3.35
C ASP A 54 11.40 -9.14 -3.68
N LYS A 55 12.44 -9.59 -2.99
CA LYS A 55 12.94 -10.97 -3.11
C LYS A 55 11.87 -12.02 -2.78
N ILE A 56 11.04 -11.80 -1.75
CA ILE A 56 9.95 -12.71 -1.42
C ILE A 56 8.93 -12.76 -2.55
N ILE A 57 8.57 -11.60 -3.12
CA ILE A 57 7.66 -11.53 -4.27
C ILE A 57 8.26 -12.29 -5.46
N GLY A 58 9.55 -12.10 -5.73
CA GLY A 58 10.27 -12.87 -6.77
C GLY A 58 10.19 -14.38 -6.56
N ARG A 59 10.29 -14.84 -5.30
CA ARG A 59 10.14 -16.27 -4.97
C ARG A 59 8.72 -16.80 -5.20
N ILE A 60 7.71 -15.97 -4.96
CA ILE A 60 6.31 -16.33 -5.26
C ILE A 60 6.12 -16.46 -6.77
N ILE A 61 6.65 -15.51 -7.54
CA ILE A 61 6.59 -15.54 -9.01
C ILE A 61 7.27 -16.80 -9.55
N ALA A 62 8.50 -17.07 -9.12
CA ALA A 62 9.23 -18.28 -9.52
C ALA A 62 8.46 -19.56 -9.18
N LYS A 63 7.76 -19.58 -8.04
CA LYS A 63 6.93 -20.73 -7.66
C LYS A 63 5.71 -20.90 -8.56
N LEU A 64 5.10 -19.81 -9.03
CA LEU A 64 4.02 -19.88 -10.02
C LEU A 64 4.52 -20.39 -11.38
N GLU A 65 5.73 -20.00 -11.78
CA GLU A 65 6.39 -20.52 -12.98
C GLU A 65 6.66 -22.03 -12.87
N ASP A 66 7.26 -22.49 -11.77
CA ASP A 66 7.51 -23.91 -11.49
C ASP A 66 6.23 -24.77 -11.57
N LEU A 67 5.11 -24.19 -11.18
CA LEU A 67 3.81 -24.85 -11.18
C LEU A 67 3.07 -24.70 -12.52
N ASN A 68 3.61 -23.98 -13.50
CA ASN A 68 2.97 -23.60 -14.76
C ASN A 68 1.62 -22.84 -14.55
N LEU A 69 1.55 -22.03 -13.52
CA LEU A 69 0.37 -21.22 -13.18
C LEU A 69 0.57 -19.72 -13.49
N ARG A 70 1.75 -19.33 -13.92
CA ARG A 70 2.12 -17.91 -14.06
C ARG A 70 1.24 -17.16 -15.08
N GLU A 71 0.94 -17.80 -16.19
CA GLU A 71 0.11 -17.21 -17.26
C GLU A 71 -1.39 -17.16 -16.91
N ASP A 72 -1.81 -17.98 -15.96
CA ASP A 72 -3.20 -18.03 -15.47
C ASP A 72 -3.39 -17.27 -14.15
N THR A 73 -2.39 -16.48 -13.72
CA THR A 73 -2.42 -15.79 -12.44
C THR A 73 -2.27 -14.28 -12.58
N LEU A 74 -3.30 -13.54 -12.18
CA LEU A 74 -3.23 -12.10 -11.95
C LEU A 74 -2.56 -11.85 -10.60
N ILE A 75 -1.44 -11.15 -10.59
CA ILE A 75 -0.79 -10.64 -9.38
C ILE A 75 -1.16 -9.18 -9.21
N ILE A 76 -1.71 -8.85 -8.05
CA ILE A 76 -1.95 -7.46 -7.63
C ILE A 76 -1.10 -7.21 -6.38
N TYR A 77 -0.20 -6.25 -6.46
CA TYR A 77 0.57 -5.76 -5.33
C TYR A 77 0.10 -4.35 -4.97
N ALA A 78 -0.23 -4.13 -3.72
CA ALA A 78 -0.63 -2.81 -3.23
C ALA A 78 -0.06 -2.55 -1.84
N GLY A 79 0.26 -1.28 -1.55
CA GLY A 79 0.46 -0.84 -0.18
C GLY A 79 -0.88 -0.66 0.54
N ASP A 80 -0.89 -0.85 1.86
CA ASP A 80 -2.08 -0.62 2.69
C ASP A 80 -2.20 0.85 3.13
N ASN A 81 -1.07 1.54 3.26
CA ASN A 81 -0.96 2.95 3.66
C ASN A 81 0.44 3.48 3.34
N GLY A 82 0.62 4.78 3.56
CA GLY A 82 1.92 5.42 3.36
C GLY A 82 3.00 4.93 4.31
N THR A 83 4.24 5.20 3.95
CA THR A 83 5.43 4.85 4.74
C THR A 83 5.46 5.61 6.07
N THR A 84 6.06 5.01 7.10
CA THR A 84 6.27 5.64 8.41
C THR A 84 6.96 7.00 8.28
N ARG A 85 6.53 7.98 9.08
CA ARG A 85 6.99 9.38 9.01
C ARG A 85 8.49 9.60 9.23
N GLY A 86 9.16 8.70 9.92
CA GLY A 86 10.61 8.75 10.13
C GLY A 86 11.44 8.36 8.90
N ILE A 87 10.81 7.85 7.85
CA ILE A 87 11.50 7.46 6.62
C ILE A 87 11.50 8.63 5.65
N VAL A 88 12.69 8.95 5.16
CA VAL A 88 12.92 9.93 4.10
C VAL A 88 13.52 9.20 2.90
N SER A 89 12.91 9.33 1.75
CA SER A 89 13.33 8.68 0.51
C SER A 89 13.44 9.70 -0.63
N MET A 90 14.18 9.34 -1.66
CA MET A 90 14.27 10.15 -2.87
C MET A 90 13.37 9.58 -3.98
N MET A 91 12.61 10.43 -4.62
CA MET A 91 11.87 10.11 -5.85
C MET A 91 12.39 11.04 -6.96
N GLY A 92 13.31 10.54 -7.76
CA GLY A 92 14.13 11.38 -8.63
C GLY A 92 14.97 12.34 -7.78
N ASP A 93 14.85 13.63 -8.04
CA ASP A 93 15.56 14.69 -7.30
C ASP A 93 14.75 15.25 -6.12
N LYS A 94 13.55 14.73 -5.89
CA LYS A 94 12.65 15.22 -4.85
C LYS A 94 12.74 14.34 -3.60
N GLU A 95 12.94 14.97 -2.44
CA GLU A 95 12.82 14.31 -1.14
C GLU A 95 11.35 14.05 -0.81
N VAL A 96 11.03 12.82 -0.40
CA VAL A 96 9.70 12.40 0.02
C VAL A 96 9.77 11.87 1.44
N ILE A 97 9.04 12.51 2.33
CA ILE A 97 8.92 12.11 3.73
C ILE A 97 7.70 11.21 3.89
N GLY A 98 7.84 10.13 4.62
CA GLY A 98 6.75 9.21 4.92
C GLY A 98 5.56 9.92 5.57
N GLY A 99 4.34 9.50 5.22
CA GLY A 99 3.09 10.15 5.65
C GLY A 99 2.08 9.22 6.31
N LYS A 100 2.49 8.04 6.80
CA LYS A 100 1.58 7.09 7.46
C LYS A 100 0.71 7.78 8.52
N GLY A 101 -0.61 7.61 8.41
CA GLY A 101 -1.58 8.22 9.31
C GLY A 101 -1.83 9.70 9.06
N LEU A 102 -1.42 10.24 7.90
CA LEU A 102 -1.80 11.54 7.39
C LEU A 102 -2.77 11.40 6.21
N THR A 103 -3.51 12.46 5.95
CA THR A 103 -4.40 12.56 4.79
C THR A 103 -3.71 13.14 3.55
N SER A 104 -2.43 13.46 3.66
CA SER A 104 -1.59 13.84 2.52
C SER A 104 -1.38 12.67 1.56
N ASP A 105 -0.90 12.93 0.34
CA ASP A 105 -0.61 11.88 -0.63
C ASP A 105 0.44 10.90 -0.14
N THR A 106 1.45 11.36 0.60
CA THR A 106 2.44 10.47 1.22
C THR A 106 1.84 9.51 2.26
N GLY A 107 0.60 9.74 2.69
CA GLY A 107 -0.14 8.84 3.60
C GLY A 107 -1.20 7.98 2.90
N THR A 108 -1.74 8.43 1.79
CA THR A 108 -2.93 7.83 1.14
C THR A 108 -2.70 7.35 -0.29
N HIS A 109 -1.67 7.84 -0.99
CA HIS A 109 -1.31 7.39 -2.33
C HIS A 109 -0.24 6.30 -2.20
N VAL A 110 -0.61 5.07 -2.45
CA VAL A 110 0.22 3.88 -2.29
C VAL A 110 0.54 3.25 -3.63
N PRO A 111 1.63 2.48 -3.76
CA PRO A 111 1.91 1.74 -4.97
C PRO A 111 0.79 0.73 -5.25
N LEU A 112 0.41 0.62 -6.52
CA LEU A 112 -0.46 -0.42 -7.06
C LEU A 112 0.19 -0.97 -8.32
N ILE A 113 0.53 -2.26 -8.32
CA ILE A 113 1.16 -2.93 -9.45
C ILE A 113 0.32 -4.14 -9.82
N CYS A 114 -0.06 -4.22 -11.09
CA CYS A 114 -0.78 -5.37 -11.63
C CYS A 114 0.08 -6.06 -12.67
N ASN A 115 0.17 -7.37 -12.60
CA ASN A 115 0.96 -8.14 -13.54
C ASN A 115 0.28 -9.46 -13.88
N TRP A 116 0.08 -9.69 -15.18
CA TRP A 116 -0.48 -10.92 -15.74
C TRP A 116 0.08 -11.11 -17.15
N PRO A 117 1.08 -11.98 -17.35
CA PRO A 117 1.69 -12.21 -18.65
C PRO A 117 0.66 -12.55 -19.72
N GLY A 118 0.82 -11.98 -20.91
CA GLY A 118 -0.08 -12.21 -22.03
C GLY A 118 -1.46 -11.53 -21.93
N THR A 119 -1.84 -11.01 -20.75
CA THR A 119 -3.15 -10.35 -20.53
C THR A 119 -2.99 -8.86 -20.26
N ILE A 120 -2.03 -8.48 -19.44
CA ILE A 120 -1.73 -7.08 -19.12
C ILE A 120 -0.52 -6.63 -19.95
N PRO A 121 -0.61 -5.50 -20.70
CA PRO A 121 0.51 -4.95 -21.44
C PRO A 121 1.70 -4.61 -20.53
N GLU A 122 2.90 -4.94 -20.97
CA GLU A 122 4.12 -4.65 -20.24
C GLU A 122 4.43 -3.14 -20.22
N SER A 123 5.11 -2.71 -19.16
CA SER A 123 5.68 -1.36 -19.03
C SER A 123 4.67 -0.22 -19.22
N THR A 124 3.42 -0.45 -18.85
CA THR A 124 2.36 0.57 -18.88
C THR A 124 2.24 1.27 -17.54
N ILE A 125 2.05 2.59 -17.58
CA ILE A 125 1.71 3.41 -16.42
C ILE A 125 0.31 3.96 -16.63
N LYS A 126 -0.53 3.89 -15.63
CA LYS A 126 -1.88 4.45 -15.61
C LYS A 126 -1.99 5.44 -14.44
N ASP A 127 -2.74 6.49 -14.66
CA ASP A 127 -3.00 7.55 -13.70
C ASP A 127 -4.46 7.58 -13.23
N ASP A 128 -5.18 6.49 -13.48
CA ASP A 128 -6.56 6.34 -13.03
C ASP A 128 -6.65 6.33 -11.49
N LEU A 129 -7.70 6.93 -10.97
CA LEU A 129 -8.01 6.84 -9.55
C LEU A 129 -8.55 5.45 -9.23
N ILE A 130 -7.89 4.77 -8.33
CA ILE A 130 -8.26 3.43 -7.85
C ILE A 130 -8.47 3.50 -6.34
N ASP A 131 -9.53 2.90 -5.88
CA ASP A 131 -9.89 2.75 -4.47
C ASP A 131 -9.84 1.28 -4.04
N ALA A 132 -9.64 1.01 -2.75
CA ALA A 132 -9.59 -0.36 -2.24
C ALA A 132 -10.88 -1.15 -2.49
N SER A 133 -12.03 -0.48 -2.56
CA SER A 133 -13.32 -1.08 -2.92
C SER A 133 -13.35 -1.64 -4.36
N ASP A 134 -12.46 -1.16 -5.23
CA ASP A 134 -12.39 -1.55 -6.64
C ASP A 134 -11.74 -2.93 -6.86
N PHE A 135 -11.06 -3.47 -5.86
CA PHE A 135 -10.38 -4.77 -5.99
C PHE A 135 -11.35 -5.92 -6.16
N LEU A 136 -12.43 -5.96 -5.39
CA LEU A 136 -13.42 -7.04 -5.51
C LEU A 136 -14.02 -7.14 -6.91
N PRO A 137 -14.63 -6.07 -7.49
CA PRO A 137 -15.16 -6.15 -8.84
C PRO A 137 -14.09 -6.40 -9.91
N THR A 138 -12.85 -5.93 -9.71
CA THR A 138 -11.74 -6.20 -10.63
C THR A 138 -11.34 -7.68 -10.63
N MET A 139 -11.19 -8.28 -9.45
CA MET A 139 -10.84 -9.70 -9.33
C MET A 139 -11.94 -10.61 -9.87
N THR A 140 -13.21 -10.27 -9.62
CA THR A 140 -14.32 -11.06 -10.12
C THR A 140 -14.45 -10.96 -11.64
N GLU A 141 -14.25 -9.77 -12.23
CA GLU A 141 -14.21 -9.61 -13.68
C GLU A 141 -13.04 -10.37 -14.31
N ALA A 142 -11.83 -10.27 -13.74
CA ALA A 142 -10.67 -11.02 -14.18
C ALA A 142 -10.91 -12.55 -14.14
N ALA A 143 -11.58 -13.03 -13.11
CA ALA A 143 -11.95 -14.44 -12.95
C ALA A 143 -13.20 -14.85 -13.78
N LYS A 144 -13.85 -13.91 -14.49
CA LYS A 144 -15.11 -14.12 -15.23
C LYS A 144 -16.25 -14.64 -14.35
N ILE A 145 -16.27 -14.18 -13.10
CA ILE A 145 -17.32 -14.51 -12.12
C ILE A 145 -18.30 -13.35 -12.07
N SER A 146 -19.60 -13.64 -12.17
CA SER A 146 -20.64 -12.64 -11.95
C SER A 146 -20.87 -12.47 -10.46
N LEU A 147 -20.82 -11.23 -9.99
CA LEU A 147 -21.26 -10.90 -8.63
C LEU A 147 -22.78 -11.04 -8.56
N ASP A 148 -23.28 -11.59 -7.46
CA ASP A 148 -24.71 -11.67 -7.20
C ASP A 148 -25.29 -10.25 -7.09
N GLN A 149 -26.45 -10.01 -7.71
CA GLN A 149 -27.13 -8.71 -7.71
C GLN A 149 -27.62 -8.30 -6.31
N GLU A 150 -27.65 -9.21 -5.37
CA GLU A 150 -27.99 -8.90 -3.97
C GLU A 150 -26.85 -8.15 -3.23
N TYR A 151 -25.62 -8.20 -3.75
CA TYR A 151 -24.50 -7.48 -3.15
C TYR A 151 -24.43 -6.04 -3.66
N ILE A 152 -24.43 -5.10 -2.72
CA ILE A 152 -24.11 -3.71 -3.02
C ILE A 152 -22.58 -3.60 -3.12
N VAL A 153 -22.07 -3.25 -4.29
CA VAL A 153 -20.64 -3.08 -4.55
C VAL A 153 -20.39 -1.63 -4.91
N ASP A 154 -19.72 -0.90 -4.03
CA ASP A 154 -19.35 0.51 -4.24
C ASP A 154 -18.18 0.66 -5.21
N GLY A 155 -17.38 -0.42 -5.37
CA GLY A 155 -16.20 -0.46 -6.21
C GLY A 155 -16.54 -0.46 -7.71
N LYS A 156 -15.60 0.05 -8.49
CA LYS A 156 -15.59 -0.01 -9.96
C LYS A 156 -14.42 -0.87 -10.42
N SER A 157 -14.68 -1.84 -11.28
CA SER A 157 -13.59 -2.64 -11.84
C SER A 157 -12.62 -1.77 -12.64
N PHE A 158 -11.33 -1.91 -12.39
CA PHE A 158 -10.26 -1.35 -13.19
C PHE A 158 -9.59 -2.39 -14.11
N PHE A 159 -10.22 -3.57 -14.24
CA PHE A 159 -9.69 -4.61 -15.13
C PHE A 159 -9.55 -4.17 -16.59
N PRO A 160 -10.51 -3.45 -17.21
CA PRO A 160 -10.33 -2.92 -18.55
C PRO A 160 -9.11 -2.01 -18.68
N GLN A 161 -8.88 -1.10 -17.74
CA GLN A 161 -7.76 -0.15 -17.80
C GLN A 161 -6.41 -0.87 -17.76
N ILE A 162 -6.25 -1.87 -16.87
CA ILE A 162 -4.99 -2.62 -16.79
C ILE A 162 -4.76 -3.54 -17.99
N THR A 163 -5.83 -3.93 -18.71
CA THR A 163 -5.71 -4.72 -19.95
C THR A 163 -5.61 -3.85 -21.21
N GLY A 164 -5.46 -2.52 -21.04
CA GLY A 164 -5.26 -1.60 -22.15
C GLY A 164 -6.54 -1.18 -22.87
N GLN A 165 -7.69 -1.42 -22.27
CA GLN A 165 -8.99 -1.00 -22.78
C GLN A 165 -9.47 0.27 -22.07
N ASP A 166 -10.46 0.95 -22.68
CA ASP A 166 -11.18 2.00 -21.99
C ASP A 166 -12.08 1.38 -20.93
N GLY A 167 -11.98 1.91 -19.70
CA GLY A 167 -12.77 1.47 -18.57
C GLY A 167 -13.67 2.59 -18.05
N ASN A 168 -14.32 2.33 -16.93
CA ASN A 168 -15.15 3.30 -16.22
C ASN A 168 -14.37 3.85 -15.03
N SER A 169 -13.32 4.64 -15.30
CA SER A 169 -12.49 5.24 -14.24
C SER A 169 -13.31 6.13 -13.31
N ARG A 170 -12.78 6.32 -12.11
CA ARG A 170 -13.36 7.24 -11.13
C ARG A 170 -12.94 8.66 -11.44
N ASP A 171 -13.89 9.59 -11.32
CA ASP A 171 -13.58 11.02 -11.34
C ASP A 171 -13.08 11.49 -9.97
N TRP A 172 -13.51 10.82 -8.90
CA TRP A 172 -13.16 11.16 -7.53
C TRP A 172 -13.22 9.94 -6.61
N ILE A 173 -12.54 10.06 -5.45
CA ILE A 173 -12.54 9.09 -4.35
C ILE A 173 -12.96 9.80 -3.07
N TYR A 174 -13.82 9.18 -2.29
CA TYR A 174 -14.20 9.62 -0.94
C TYR A 174 -13.37 8.90 0.10
N PHE A 175 -12.90 9.65 1.08
CA PHE A 175 -12.17 9.15 2.23
C PHE A 175 -12.90 9.48 3.52
N TYR A 176 -13.07 8.46 4.34
CA TYR A 176 -13.46 8.57 5.74
C TYR A 176 -12.29 8.05 6.57
N PHE A 177 -11.62 8.95 7.27
CA PHE A 177 -10.47 8.63 8.09
C PHE A 177 -10.78 8.85 9.55
N ASP A 178 -10.96 7.77 10.31
CA ASP A 178 -11.10 7.79 11.77
C ASP A 178 -9.78 7.31 12.41
N PRO A 179 -8.90 8.25 12.83
CA PRO A 179 -7.63 7.89 13.45
C PRO A 179 -7.79 7.46 14.91
N ASN A 180 -9.01 7.30 15.41
CA ASN A 180 -9.25 6.99 16.79
C ASN A 180 -8.83 5.58 17.16
N SER A 181 -8.21 5.48 18.29
CA SER A 181 -7.90 4.23 18.97
C SER A 181 -8.28 4.38 20.45
N PRO A 182 -8.33 3.31 21.24
CA PRO A 182 -8.60 3.40 22.68
C PRO A 182 -7.68 4.38 23.45
N ARG A 183 -6.57 4.77 22.84
CA ARG A 183 -5.55 5.64 23.47
C ARG A 183 -5.42 7.02 22.84
N VAL A 184 -6.01 7.25 21.67
CA VAL A 184 -5.85 8.49 20.91
C VAL A 184 -7.20 8.91 20.36
N LEU A 185 -7.73 10.02 20.86
CA LEU A 185 -8.93 10.65 20.32
C LEU A 185 -8.52 11.80 19.41
N ARG A 186 -8.86 11.70 18.14
CA ARG A 186 -8.66 12.76 17.13
C ARG A 186 -9.96 12.97 16.37
N PRO A 187 -10.19 14.14 15.80
CA PRO A 187 -11.34 14.34 14.93
C PRO A 187 -11.30 13.38 13.74
N VAL A 188 -12.46 12.87 13.38
CA VAL A 188 -12.65 12.19 12.10
C VAL A 188 -12.36 13.19 10.99
N VAL A 189 -11.71 12.74 9.94
CA VAL A 189 -11.42 13.56 8.78
C VAL A 189 -12.08 12.92 7.56
N GLU A 190 -12.92 13.69 6.90
CA GLU A 190 -13.57 13.31 5.66
C GLU A 190 -13.10 14.24 4.54
N PHE A 191 -12.83 13.66 3.39
CA PHE A 191 -12.52 14.43 2.20
C PHE A 191 -12.85 13.65 0.94
N VAL A 192 -13.04 14.38 -0.13
CA VAL A 192 -13.04 13.83 -1.50
C VAL A 192 -11.78 14.31 -2.22
N ARG A 193 -11.29 13.49 -3.13
CA ARG A 193 -10.20 13.89 -4.01
C ARG A 193 -10.50 13.50 -5.45
N ASP A 194 -10.07 14.33 -6.36
CA ASP A 194 -9.82 13.97 -7.75
C ASP A 194 -8.30 13.86 -8.03
N LYS A 195 -7.87 13.99 -9.28
CA LYS A 195 -6.45 13.91 -9.63
C LYS A 195 -5.64 15.12 -9.19
N GLU A 196 -6.28 16.27 -8.98
CA GLU A 196 -5.63 17.56 -8.73
C GLU A 196 -5.93 18.14 -7.35
N TRP A 197 -7.14 17.87 -6.82
CA TRP A 197 -7.64 18.55 -5.65
C TRP A 197 -8.14 17.59 -4.57
N LYS A 198 -8.01 18.04 -3.32
CA LYS A 198 -8.68 17.48 -2.15
C LYS A 198 -9.59 18.54 -1.55
N LEU A 199 -10.85 18.19 -1.32
CA LEU A 199 -11.83 19.02 -0.60
C LEU A 199 -12.19 18.31 0.69
N TYR A 200 -11.87 18.95 1.80
CA TYR A 200 -12.18 18.48 3.15
C TYR A 200 -13.58 18.92 3.58
N SER A 201 -14.21 18.14 4.47
CA SER A 201 -15.56 18.44 4.99
C SER A 201 -15.67 19.77 5.76
N ASP A 202 -14.55 20.35 6.16
CA ASP A 202 -14.47 21.69 6.78
C ASP A 202 -14.25 22.83 5.77
N ASP A 203 -14.63 22.62 4.51
CA ASP A 203 -14.52 23.54 3.37
C ASP A 203 -13.07 23.94 2.98
N LYS A 204 -12.09 23.21 3.46
CA LYS A 204 -10.71 23.43 3.05
C LYS A 204 -10.41 22.72 1.74
N LEU A 205 -9.99 23.49 0.75
CA LEU A 205 -9.48 23.00 -0.52
C LEU A 205 -7.95 22.91 -0.47
N SER A 206 -7.41 21.77 -0.83
CA SER A 206 -5.98 21.55 -0.93
C SER A 206 -5.60 21.06 -2.31
N LEU A 207 -4.67 21.75 -2.96
CA LEU A 207 -4.05 21.28 -4.19
C LEU A 207 -3.18 20.06 -3.89
N ILE A 208 -3.32 19.03 -4.69
CA ILE A 208 -2.49 17.84 -4.60
C ILE A 208 -1.18 18.12 -5.33
N HIS A 209 -0.11 18.25 -4.56
CA HIS A 209 1.24 18.32 -5.12
C HIS A 209 1.84 16.91 -5.09
N ILE A 210 2.05 16.37 -6.28
CA ILE A 210 2.81 15.15 -6.50
C ILE A 210 4.28 15.48 -6.69
#